data_1e51388a7cf6bd06d5d50c6c2345be7c
#
_entry.id   1e51388a7cf6bd06d5d50c6c2345be7c
#
_cell.length_a   1.000
_cell.length_b   1.000
_cell.length_c   1.000
_cell.angle_alpha   90.00
_cell.angle_beta   90.00
_cell.angle_gamma   90.00
#
_symmetry.space_group_name_H-M   'P 1'
#
loop_
_entity.id
_entity.type
_entity.pdbx_description
1 polymer ?
#
loop_
_entity_poly.entity_id
_entity_poly.type
_entity_poly.pdbx_seq_one_letter_code
_entity_poly.pdbx_strand_id
1 'polypeptide(L)'
;MLLKSSADYGILPNSSATVPSSLASEQFTFISRATQWTQTLMATRRPWREFLDYLALSRPYNYSDAMARIKRNVNYFRVNYAMVMFFILFVSLLWHPTSMIVFLIIFFAWFFLYFQDNPIVLFDQTIDDRVVLVLLGLITVVALVFTDVGLSVLVSIIIGVAVVGLHAALRGYRRLVSE
;
A
#
# COMPACT_ATOMS: atom_id res chain seq x y z
N MET A 1 16.16 15.69 72.79
CA MET A 1 14.81 15.25 73.07
C MET A 1 13.93 15.74 71.91
N LEU A 2 13.72 14.88 70.93
CA LEU A 2 13.20 15.28 69.63
C LEU A 2 12.01 14.39 69.28
N LEU A 3 10.87 14.98 69.18
CA LEU A 3 9.64 14.32 68.71
C LEU A 3 9.52 14.43 67.21
N LYS A 4 9.49 13.27 66.59
CA LYS A 4 9.32 13.09 65.15
C LYS A 4 7.84 12.90 64.86
N SER A 5 7.23 13.86 64.17
CA SER A 5 5.88 13.77 63.63
C SER A 5 5.96 13.16 62.25
N SER A 6 5.38 11.98 62.02
CA SER A 6 5.20 11.39 60.74
C SER A 6 3.77 11.70 60.25
N ALA A 7 3.68 12.50 59.22
CA ALA A 7 2.42 12.70 58.48
C ALA A 7 2.17 11.54 57.55
N ASP A 8 1.12 10.80 57.84
CA ASP A 8 0.58 9.73 57.03
C ASP A 8 -0.22 10.34 55.87
N TYR A 9 0.32 10.33 54.66
CA TYR A 9 -0.42 10.70 53.46
C TYR A 9 -1.12 9.49 52.92
N GLY A 10 -2.42 9.44 53.14
CA GLY A 10 -3.30 8.42 52.54
C GLY A 10 -3.19 8.38 51.04
N ILE A 11 -2.77 7.23 50.53
CA ILE A 11 -2.74 6.94 49.09
C ILE A 11 -4.20 6.75 48.65
N LEU A 12 -4.73 7.70 47.87
CA LEU A 12 -5.98 7.52 47.15
C LEU A 12 -5.81 6.42 46.11
N PRO A 13 -6.71 5.46 46.04
CA PRO A 13 -6.68 4.48 44.96
C PRO A 13 -6.99 5.19 43.62
N ASN A 14 -5.98 5.27 42.79
CA ASN A 14 -6.11 5.74 41.43
C ASN A 14 -6.90 4.69 40.64
N SER A 15 -8.22 4.87 40.50
CA SER A 15 -9.04 4.06 39.62
C SER A 15 -8.79 4.47 38.18
N SER A 16 -7.63 4.06 37.67
CA SER A 16 -7.37 4.01 36.25
C SER A 16 -8.26 2.93 35.65
N ALA A 17 -9.27 3.36 34.93
CA ALA A 17 -10.03 2.46 34.07
C ALA A 17 -9.04 1.69 33.17
N THR A 18 -8.82 0.44 33.46
CA THR A 18 -8.00 -0.49 32.67
C THR A 18 -8.72 -0.71 31.35
N VAL A 19 -8.40 0.11 30.37
CA VAL A 19 -8.61 -0.25 28.96
C VAL A 19 -7.86 -1.58 28.76
N PRO A 20 -8.48 -2.64 28.21
CA PRO A 20 -7.80 -3.91 28.07
C PRO A 20 -6.52 -3.70 27.25
N SER A 21 -5.39 -3.92 27.91
CA SER A 21 -4.03 -3.64 27.39
C SER A 21 -3.70 -4.42 26.11
N SER A 22 -4.45 -5.48 25.82
CA SER A 22 -4.31 -6.28 24.60
C SER A 22 -4.73 -5.54 23.32
N LEU A 23 -5.88 -4.86 23.31
CA LEU A 23 -6.35 -4.13 22.14
C LEU A 23 -5.48 -2.91 21.84
N ALA A 24 -5.01 -2.22 22.87
CA ALA A 24 -4.09 -1.09 22.68
C ALA A 24 -2.74 -1.53 22.11
N SER A 25 -2.18 -2.65 22.58
CA SER A 25 -0.92 -3.18 22.09
C SER A 25 -1.02 -3.67 20.64
N GLU A 26 -2.13 -4.30 20.26
CA GLU A 26 -2.37 -4.72 18.87
C GLU A 26 -2.50 -3.54 17.91
N GLN A 27 -3.23 -2.49 18.31
CA GLN A 27 -3.33 -1.27 17.51
C GLN A 27 -1.99 -0.57 17.34
N PHE A 28 -1.17 -0.50 18.39
CA PHE A 28 0.18 0.08 18.30
C PHE A 28 1.11 -0.73 17.39
N THR A 29 1.05 -2.06 17.43
CA THR A 29 1.86 -2.91 16.54
C THR A 29 1.43 -2.78 15.09
N PHE A 30 0.12 -2.73 14.80
CA PHE A 30 -0.41 -2.48 13.47
C PHE A 30 0.05 -1.13 12.91
N ILE A 31 -0.13 -0.04 13.69
CA ILE A 31 0.27 1.31 13.27
C ILE A 31 1.77 1.39 13.04
N SER A 32 2.58 0.83 13.93
CA SER A 32 4.05 0.86 13.81
C SER A 32 4.51 0.11 12.55
N ARG A 33 3.92 -1.03 12.25
CA ARG A 33 4.22 -1.80 11.04
C ARG A 33 3.81 -1.05 9.78
N ALA A 34 2.59 -0.52 9.72
CA ALA A 34 2.13 0.28 8.60
C ALA A 34 3.03 1.50 8.37
N THR A 35 3.48 2.15 9.44
CA THR A 35 4.40 3.29 9.38
C THR A 35 5.78 2.88 8.86
N GLN A 36 6.34 1.76 9.31
CA GLN A 36 7.63 1.24 8.82
C GLN A 36 7.56 0.91 7.32
N TRP A 37 6.49 0.25 6.88
CA TRP A 37 6.27 -0.04 5.46
C TRP A 37 6.17 1.23 4.63
N THR A 38 5.39 2.20 5.09
CA THR A 38 5.24 3.49 4.41
C THR A 38 6.59 4.23 4.31
N GLN A 39 7.37 4.24 5.37
CA GLN A 39 8.71 4.84 5.38
C GLN A 39 9.65 4.12 4.39
N THR A 40 9.65 2.79 4.37
CA THR A 40 10.47 2.00 3.43
C THR A 40 10.07 2.26 1.98
N LEU A 41 8.78 2.33 1.67
CA LEU A 41 8.29 2.66 0.34
C LEU A 41 8.66 4.09 -0.06
N MET A 42 8.51 5.05 0.86
CA MET A 42 8.89 6.45 0.61
C MET A 42 10.39 6.60 0.42
N ALA A 43 11.22 5.87 1.17
CA ALA A 43 12.69 5.86 0.99
C ALA A 43 13.11 5.25 -0.36
N THR A 44 12.33 4.30 -0.90
CA THR A 44 12.60 3.66 -2.19
C THR A 44 12.08 4.49 -3.38
N ARG A 45 11.20 5.46 -3.12
CA ARG A 45 10.66 6.36 -4.16
C ARG A 45 11.77 7.23 -4.75
N ARG A 46 11.83 7.28 -6.08
CA ARG A 46 12.72 8.20 -6.77
C ARG A 46 12.11 9.61 -6.85
N PRO A 47 12.93 10.67 -6.88
CA PRO A 47 12.43 12.04 -7.00
C PRO A 47 11.55 12.21 -8.24
N TRP A 48 10.41 12.89 -8.08
CA TRP A 48 9.50 13.14 -9.19
C TRP A 48 10.14 13.98 -10.31
N ARG A 49 11.09 14.86 -9.97
CA ARG A 49 11.85 15.64 -10.96
C ARG A 49 12.64 14.73 -11.90
N GLU A 50 13.26 13.69 -11.35
CA GLU A 50 13.96 12.70 -12.15
C GLU A 50 12.98 11.86 -12.97
N PHE A 51 11.86 11.44 -12.39
CA PHE A 51 10.84 10.65 -13.09
C PHE A 51 10.24 11.40 -14.28
N LEU A 52 9.89 12.68 -14.12
CA LEU A 52 9.23 13.52 -15.11
C LEU A 52 10.22 14.27 -16.02
N ASP A 53 11.51 13.96 -15.97
CA ASP A 53 12.53 14.64 -16.82
C ASP A 53 12.31 14.29 -18.30
N TYR A 54 11.64 15.21 -19.02
CA TYR A 54 11.34 15.06 -20.45
C TYR A 54 12.60 15.09 -21.31
N LEU A 55 13.71 15.71 -20.84
CA LEU A 55 14.99 15.75 -21.57
C LEU A 55 15.68 14.38 -21.59
N ALA A 56 15.29 13.48 -20.68
CA ALA A 56 15.78 12.11 -20.66
C ALA A 56 14.95 11.16 -21.56
N LEU A 57 13.89 11.65 -22.20
CA LEU A 57 13.11 10.86 -23.15
C LEU A 57 13.82 10.81 -24.50
N SER A 58 14.06 9.61 -24.98
CA SER A 58 14.71 9.37 -26.28
C SER A 58 14.11 8.13 -26.95
N ARG A 59 13.99 8.17 -28.26
CA ARG A 59 13.49 7.03 -29.04
C ARG A 59 14.46 5.84 -28.93
N PRO A 60 13.97 4.63 -28.64
CA PRO A 60 14.83 3.43 -28.67
C PRO A 60 15.27 3.12 -30.11
N TYR A 61 16.48 2.58 -30.26
CA TYR A 61 17.05 2.24 -31.57
C TYR A 61 16.38 1.01 -32.19
N ASN A 62 16.02 0.03 -31.36
CA ASN A 62 15.41 -1.22 -31.80
C ASN A 62 14.55 -1.81 -30.67
N TYR A 63 13.85 -2.92 -30.96
CA TYR A 63 13.00 -3.60 -29.99
C TYR A 63 13.79 -4.10 -28.76
N SER A 64 14.99 -4.64 -28.97
CA SER A 64 15.85 -5.12 -27.88
C SER A 64 16.24 -4.00 -26.92
N ASP A 65 16.61 -2.82 -27.46
CA ASP A 65 16.91 -1.61 -26.66
C ASP A 65 15.67 -1.15 -25.88
N ALA A 66 14.50 -1.13 -26.52
CA ALA A 66 13.23 -0.80 -25.83
C ALA A 66 12.95 -1.71 -24.66
N MET A 67 13.09 -3.04 -24.85
CA MET A 67 12.87 -4.03 -23.77
C MET A 67 13.90 -3.92 -22.65
N ALA A 68 15.17 -3.67 -22.97
CA ALA A 68 16.21 -3.45 -21.98
C ALA A 68 15.92 -2.18 -21.15
N ARG A 69 15.44 -1.10 -21.80
CA ARG A 69 15.03 0.13 -21.12
C ARG A 69 13.82 -0.10 -20.22
N ILE A 70 12.78 -0.78 -20.71
CA ILE A 70 11.59 -1.13 -19.92
C ILE A 70 11.99 -1.88 -18.66
N LYS A 71 12.73 -2.99 -18.80
CA LYS A 71 13.16 -3.81 -17.67
C LYS A 71 13.93 -3.01 -16.61
N ARG A 72 14.87 -2.18 -17.06
CA ARG A 72 15.68 -1.34 -16.17
C ARG A 72 14.84 -0.27 -15.49
N ASN A 73 14.05 0.48 -16.26
CA ASN A 73 13.28 1.61 -15.76
C ASN A 73 12.14 1.14 -14.84
N VAL A 74 11.46 0.03 -15.15
CA VAL A 74 10.45 -0.57 -14.27
C VAL A 74 11.05 -0.96 -12.92
N ASN A 75 12.24 -1.55 -12.91
CA ASN A 75 12.90 -1.89 -11.66
C ASN A 75 13.37 -0.64 -10.89
N TYR A 76 13.88 0.36 -11.57
CA TYR A 76 14.40 1.59 -10.97
C TYR A 76 13.29 2.49 -10.39
N PHE A 77 12.20 2.69 -11.13
CA PHE A 77 11.07 3.55 -10.76
C PHE A 77 9.86 2.76 -10.24
N ARG A 78 10.05 1.54 -9.74
CA ARG A 78 8.96 0.63 -9.37
C ARG A 78 7.89 1.28 -8.49
N VAL A 79 8.29 2.06 -7.48
CA VAL A 79 7.36 2.73 -6.55
C VAL A 79 6.63 3.89 -7.24
N ASN A 80 7.34 4.66 -8.08
CA ASN A 80 6.72 5.76 -8.83
C ASN A 80 5.69 5.21 -9.83
N TYR A 81 6.02 4.13 -10.54
CA TYR A 81 5.07 3.48 -11.45
C TYR A 81 3.87 2.88 -10.72
N ALA A 82 4.09 2.26 -9.55
CA ALA A 82 2.98 1.79 -8.72
C ALA A 82 2.05 2.93 -8.32
N MET A 83 2.58 4.09 -7.94
CA MET A 83 1.77 5.28 -7.62
C MET A 83 1.01 5.79 -8.85
N VAL A 84 1.63 5.82 -10.03
CA VAL A 84 0.97 6.22 -11.28
C VAL A 84 -0.16 5.26 -11.63
N MET A 85 0.08 3.95 -11.54
CA MET A 85 -0.94 2.93 -11.76
C MET A 85 -2.12 3.09 -10.80
N PHE A 86 -1.83 3.27 -9.51
CA PHE A 86 -2.84 3.47 -8.50
C PHE A 86 -3.66 4.75 -8.74
N PHE A 87 -3.00 5.83 -9.15
CA PHE A 87 -3.66 7.09 -9.50
C PHE A 87 -4.59 6.94 -10.70
N ILE A 88 -4.16 6.23 -11.76
CA ILE A 88 -5.01 5.96 -12.94
C ILE A 88 -6.24 5.14 -12.54
N LEU A 89 -6.06 4.10 -11.73
CA LEU A 89 -7.15 3.31 -11.17
C LEU A 89 -8.13 4.19 -10.39
N PHE A 90 -7.63 4.99 -9.47
CA PHE A 90 -8.44 5.87 -8.64
C PHE A 90 -9.26 6.86 -9.49
N VAL A 91 -8.64 7.52 -10.45
CA VAL A 91 -9.32 8.47 -11.35
C VAL A 91 -10.38 7.76 -12.18
N SER A 92 -10.10 6.57 -12.68
CA SER A 92 -11.07 5.78 -13.45
C SER A 92 -12.31 5.39 -12.63
N LEU A 93 -12.09 5.00 -11.36
CA LEU A 93 -13.20 4.63 -10.48
C LEU A 93 -14.02 5.84 -10.01
N LEU A 94 -13.45 7.03 -10.04
CA LEU A 94 -14.13 8.26 -9.59
C LEU A 94 -15.37 8.59 -10.43
N TRP A 95 -15.40 8.18 -11.72
CA TRP A 95 -16.58 8.32 -12.59
C TRP A 95 -17.72 7.35 -12.27
N HIS A 96 -17.45 6.30 -11.48
CA HIS A 96 -18.41 5.28 -11.06
C HIS A 96 -18.41 5.14 -9.53
N PRO A 97 -19.16 5.96 -8.79
CA PRO A 97 -19.07 6.02 -7.33
C PRO A 97 -19.40 4.69 -6.64
N THR A 98 -20.33 3.90 -7.17
CA THR A 98 -20.63 2.56 -6.65
C THR A 98 -19.43 1.62 -6.80
N SER A 99 -18.78 1.65 -7.96
CA SER A 99 -17.56 0.88 -8.23
C SER A 99 -16.41 1.29 -7.30
N MET A 100 -16.28 2.58 -7.03
CA MET A 100 -15.28 3.09 -6.10
C MET A 100 -15.51 2.56 -4.67
N ILE A 101 -16.74 2.53 -4.19
CA ILE A 101 -17.06 2.01 -2.86
C ILE A 101 -16.69 0.52 -2.75
N VAL A 102 -17.13 -0.29 -3.72
CA VAL A 102 -16.80 -1.73 -3.76
C VAL A 102 -15.29 -1.96 -3.81
N PHE A 103 -14.58 -1.20 -4.66
CA PHE A 103 -13.13 -1.28 -4.76
C PHE A 103 -12.45 -0.92 -3.42
N LEU A 104 -12.88 0.15 -2.75
CA LEU A 104 -12.32 0.55 -1.46
C LEU A 104 -12.56 -0.51 -0.38
N ILE A 105 -13.76 -1.10 -0.33
CA ILE A 105 -14.06 -2.17 0.62
C ILE A 105 -13.11 -3.36 0.41
N ILE A 106 -12.96 -3.82 -0.83
CA ILE A 106 -12.07 -4.93 -1.18
C ILE A 106 -10.61 -4.55 -0.88
N PHE A 107 -10.18 -3.34 -1.24
CA PHE A 107 -8.84 -2.86 -0.99
C PHE A 107 -8.51 -2.82 0.51
N PHE A 108 -9.42 -2.28 1.33
CA PHE A 108 -9.22 -2.25 2.78
C PHE A 108 -9.26 -3.65 3.40
N ALA A 109 -10.10 -4.56 2.90
CA ALA A 109 -10.12 -5.94 3.35
C ALA A 109 -8.77 -6.63 3.08
N TRP A 110 -8.21 -6.50 1.87
CA TRP A 110 -6.87 -7.01 1.54
C TRP A 110 -5.77 -6.32 2.34
N PHE A 111 -5.85 -5.00 2.50
CA PHE A 111 -4.90 -4.24 3.30
C PHE A 111 -4.90 -4.69 4.75
N PHE A 112 -6.10 -4.84 5.35
CA PHE A 112 -6.24 -5.28 6.73
C PHE A 112 -5.68 -6.69 6.93
N LEU A 113 -6.02 -7.63 6.05
CA LEU A 113 -5.48 -8.99 6.08
C LEU A 113 -3.97 -9.04 5.94
N TYR A 114 -3.41 -8.23 5.06
CA TYR A 114 -1.96 -8.20 4.85
C TYR A 114 -1.18 -7.72 6.08
N PHE A 115 -1.76 -6.80 6.87
CA PHE A 115 -1.12 -6.27 8.07
C PHE A 115 -1.48 -7.04 9.35
N GLN A 116 -2.37 -8.02 9.28
CA GLN A 116 -2.73 -8.84 10.42
C GLN A 116 -1.77 -10.02 10.55
N ASP A 117 -1.08 -10.12 11.69
CA ASP A 117 -0.17 -11.24 11.99
C ASP A 117 -0.84 -12.34 12.81
N ASN A 118 -1.99 -12.04 13.40
CA ASN A 118 -2.68 -12.99 14.23
C ASN A 118 -3.67 -13.80 13.41
N PRO A 119 -3.77 -15.12 13.64
CA PRO A 119 -4.77 -15.95 12.98
C PRO A 119 -6.17 -15.42 13.29
N ILE A 120 -7.01 -15.34 12.26
CA ILE A 120 -8.40 -14.90 12.41
C ILE A 120 -9.16 -15.98 13.19
N VAL A 121 -9.63 -15.64 14.39
CA VAL A 121 -10.50 -16.50 15.20
C VAL A 121 -11.95 -16.15 14.87
N LEU A 122 -12.64 -17.04 14.19
CA LEU A 122 -14.06 -16.92 13.90
C LEU A 122 -14.81 -18.07 14.58
N PHE A 123 -15.83 -17.77 15.38
CA PHE A 123 -16.62 -18.77 16.11
C PHE A 123 -15.75 -19.73 16.95
N ASP A 124 -14.75 -19.22 17.67
CA ASP A 124 -13.85 -19.98 18.54
C ASP A 124 -12.96 -21.02 17.82
N GLN A 125 -12.87 -20.90 16.48
CA GLN A 125 -11.95 -21.69 15.66
C GLN A 125 -10.92 -20.77 14.97
N THR A 126 -9.66 -21.17 15.02
CA THR A 126 -8.59 -20.52 14.25
C THR A 126 -8.71 -20.94 12.78
N ILE A 127 -9.01 -20.00 11.91
CA ILE A 127 -9.07 -20.25 10.46
C ILE A 127 -7.65 -20.13 9.90
N ASP A 128 -7.26 -21.11 9.08
CA ASP A 128 -5.98 -21.06 8.35
C ASP A 128 -5.99 -19.84 7.42
N ASP A 129 -4.90 -19.05 7.45
CA ASP A 129 -4.72 -17.86 6.61
C ASP A 129 -4.93 -18.15 5.12
N ARG A 130 -4.61 -19.37 4.68
CA ARG A 130 -4.85 -19.82 3.30
C ARG A 130 -6.32 -19.84 2.93
N VAL A 131 -7.16 -20.30 3.85
CA VAL A 131 -8.62 -20.36 3.64
C VAL A 131 -9.19 -18.95 3.55
N VAL A 132 -8.73 -18.05 4.40
CA VAL A 132 -9.13 -16.64 4.39
C VAL A 132 -8.72 -15.97 3.08
N LEU A 133 -7.47 -16.19 2.61
CA LEU A 133 -6.99 -15.66 1.34
C LEU A 133 -7.77 -16.19 0.14
N VAL A 134 -8.07 -17.49 0.10
CA VAL A 134 -8.88 -18.09 -0.95
C VAL A 134 -10.29 -17.55 -0.95
N LEU A 135 -10.91 -17.44 0.23
CA LEU A 135 -12.27 -16.90 0.37
C LEU A 135 -12.32 -15.42 -0.07
N LEU A 136 -11.38 -14.60 0.40
CA LEU A 136 -11.31 -13.21 -0.01
C LEU A 136 -11.02 -13.05 -1.50
N GLY A 137 -10.15 -13.90 -2.05
CA GLY A 137 -9.89 -13.97 -3.49
C GLY A 137 -11.15 -14.31 -4.28
N LEU A 138 -11.93 -15.30 -3.83
CA LEU A 138 -13.20 -15.67 -4.44
C LEU A 138 -14.22 -14.53 -4.38
N ILE A 139 -14.38 -13.90 -3.20
CA ILE A 139 -15.25 -12.73 -3.02
C ILE A 139 -14.81 -11.60 -3.97
N THR A 140 -13.52 -11.35 -4.10
CA THR A 140 -12.97 -10.33 -5.02
C THR A 140 -13.37 -10.64 -6.45
N VAL A 141 -13.19 -11.89 -6.93
CA VAL A 141 -13.55 -12.28 -8.29
C VAL A 141 -15.06 -12.14 -8.52
N VAL A 142 -15.87 -12.62 -7.58
CA VAL A 142 -17.34 -12.47 -7.67
C VAL A 142 -17.73 -10.99 -7.73
N ALA A 143 -17.20 -10.16 -6.85
CA ALA A 143 -17.48 -8.72 -6.85
C ALA A 143 -17.06 -8.04 -8.16
N LEU A 144 -15.90 -8.42 -8.74
CA LEU A 144 -15.42 -7.88 -10.00
C LEU A 144 -16.28 -8.33 -11.19
N VAL A 145 -16.83 -9.56 -11.17
CA VAL A 145 -17.67 -10.10 -12.25
C VAL A 145 -19.09 -9.52 -12.22
N PHE A 146 -19.66 -9.39 -11.01
CA PHE A 146 -21.05 -8.95 -10.84
C PHE A 146 -21.24 -7.43 -10.77
N THR A 147 -20.15 -6.68 -10.76
CA THR A 147 -20.18 -5.21 -10.77
C THR A 147 -19.42 -4.67 -11.97
N ASP A 148 -19.79 -3.50 -12.47
CA ASP A 148 -19.07 -2.77 -13.53
C ASP A 148 -17.64 -2.38 -13.11
N VAL A 149 -17.27 -2.65 -11.85
CA VAL A 149 -15.91 -2.46 -11.30
C VAL A 149 -14.90 -3.24 -12.10
N GLY A 150 -15.21 -4.51 -12.46
CA GLY A 150 -14.28 -5.37 -13.19
C GLY A 150 -13.83 -4.78 -14.51
N LEU A 151 -14.78 -4.26 -15.28
CA LEU A 151 -14.50 -3.62 -16.58
C LEU A 151 -13.68 -2.34 -16.40
N SER A 152 -14.08 -1.48 -15.45
CA SER A 152 -13.37 -0.23 -15.15
C SER A 152 -11.95 -0.46 -14.69
N VAL A 153 -11.73 -1.46 -13.84
CA VAL A 153 -10.39 -1.87 -13.37
C VAL A 153 -9.56 -2.42 -14.53
N LEU A 154 -10.13 -3.29 -15.37
CA LEU A 154 -9.43 -3.87 -16.51
C LEU A 154 -8.96 -2.77 -17.49
N VAL A 155 -9.86 -1.87 -17.87
CA VAL A 155 -9.53 -0.74 -18.76
C VAL A 155 -8.45 0.14 -18.14
N SER A 156 -8.54 0.44 -16.85
CA SER A 156 -7.55 1.23 -16.14
C SER A 156 -6.17 0.56 -16.08
N ILE A 157 -6.13 -0.75 -15.89
CA ILE A 157 -4.88 -1.52 -15.93
C ILE A 157 -4.26 -1.44 -17.32
N ILE A 158 -5.04 -1.63 -18.38
CA ILE A 158 -4.55 -1.55 -19.76
C ILE A 158 -3.96 -0.16 -20.05
N ILE A 159 -4.68 0.91 -19.68
CA ILE A 159 -4.21 2.29 -19.84
C ILE A 159 -2.94 2.51 -19.02
N GLY A 160 -2.92 2.07 -17.77
CA GLY A 160 -1.77 2.21 -16.88
C GLY A 160 -0.54 1.48 -17.40
N VAL A 161 -0.70 0.23 -17.87
CA VAL A 161 0.40 -0.55 -18.48
C VAL A 161 0.91 0.14 -19.75
N ALA A 162 0.03 0.68 -20.59
CA ALA A 162 0.41 1.43 -21.77
C ALA A 162 1.21 2.69 -21.42
N VAL A 163 0.74 3.48 -20.46
CA VAL A 163 1.41 4.72 -20.00
C VAL A 163 2.78 4.39 -19.38
N VAL A 164 2.82 3.44 -18.46
CA VAL A 164 4.07 3.01 -17.79
C VAL A 164 5.03 2.40 -18.79
N GLY A 165 4.56 1.52 -19.67
CA GLY A 165 5.37 0.86 -20.69
C GLY A 165 5.96 1.86 -21.69
N LEU A 166 5.17 2.80 -22.16
CA LEU A 166 5.62 3.87 -23.06
C LEU A 166 6.66 4.75 -22.39
N HIS A 167 6.39 5.23 -21.18
CA HIS A 167 7.36 6.03 -20.42
C HIS A 167 8.66 5.25 -20.17
N ALA A 168 8.57 4.00 -19.76
CA ALA A 168 9.72 3.16 -19.48
C ALA A 168 10.55 2.84 -20.74
N ALA A 169 9.91 2.68 -21.91
CA ALA A 169 10.59 2.46 -23.19
C ALA A 169 11.29 3.70 -23.70
N LEU A 170 10.66 4.87 -23.55
CA LEU A 170 11.20 6.13 -24.05
C LEU A 170 12.28 6.73 -23.14
N ARG A 171 12.28 6.39 -21.85
CA ARG A 171 13.25 6.92 -20.91
C ARG A 171 14.64 6.36 -21.16
N GLY A 172 15.50 7.19 -21.74
CA GLY A 172 16.91 6.91 -21.96
C GLY A 172 17.72 6.99 -20.66
N TYR A 173 18.92 6.40 -20.67
CA TYR A 173 19.89 6.55 -19.61
C TYR A 173 20.72 7.82 -19.87
N ARG A 174 20.54 8.84 -19.05
CA ARG A 174 21.50 9.93 -19.01
C ARG A 174 22.70 9.43 -18.20
N ARG A 175 23.81 9.06 -18.84
CA ARG A 175 25.07 9.00 -18.13
C ARG A 175 25.32 10.44 -17.64
N LEU A 176 25.31 10.61 -16.32
CA LEU A 176 25.94 11.78 -15.74
C LEU A 176 27.42 11.63 -16.10
N VAL A 177 27.83 12.26 -17.18
CA VAL A 177 29.26 12.49 -17.45
C VAL A 177 29.64 13.43 -16.33
N SER A 178 30.26 12.87 -15.29
CA SER A 178 30.98 13.65 -14.30
C SER A 178 32.17 14.29 -15.05
N GLU A 179 32.05 15.56 -15.37
CA GLU A 179 33.19 16.41 -15.54
C GLU A 179 33.87 16.66 -14.19
#